data_c4862cf2bec79a40d77e3599d0a9911c
#
_entry.id   c4862cf2bec79a40d77e3599d0a9911c
#
_cell.length_a   1.000
_cell.length_b   1.000
_cell.length_c   1.000
_cell.angle_alpha   90.00
_cell.angle_beta   90.00
_cell.angle_gamma   90.00
#
_symmetry.space_group_name_H-M   'P 1'
#
loop_
_entity.id
_entity.type
_entity.pdbx_description
1 polymer ?
#
loop_
_entity_poly.entity_id
_entity_poly.type
_entity_poly.pdbx_seq_one_letter_code
_entity_poly.pdbx_strand_id
1 'polypeptide(L)'
;LLKGLVKYILIGNKSDLKKYLLRIKSKLKINEILNPLDFGEFNKQSINIFNIENNSSKKYKNLLNQLIIANTLSNTTNYDLVTMPINKDIFKKNIKFIGLTEYLGEINKKKTLMLMHGEKFSIIPFTTHINPKYISKNLKNDSLNSFIKNILKIIIDRKYNLYFNHIKFLCYNPHCGENNTIGNEDSKI
;
A
#
# COMPACT_ATOMS: atom_id res chain seq x y z
N LEU A 1 -2.91 -17.40 10.06
CA LEU A 1 -3.73 -16.48 10.85
C LEU A 1 -2.94 -16.06 12.06
N LEU A 2 -2.73 -14.76 12.24
CA LEU A 2 -1.99 -14.11 13.33
C LEU A 2 -2.74 -14.32 14.68
N LYS A 3 -2.75 -15.56 15.17
CA LYS A 3 -3.38 -15.87 16.46
C LYS A 3 -2.66 -15.11 17.58
N GLY A 4 -3.33 -14.11 18.12
CA GLY A 4 -3.00 -13.51 19.41
C GLY A 4 -1.98 -12.38 19.46
N LEU A 5 -1.26 -12.08 18.37
CA LEU A 5 -0.18 -11.08 18.37
C LEU A 5 -0.63 -9.68 17.93
N VAL A 6 -1.64 -9.58 17.07
CA VAL A 6 -2.09 -8.29 16.54
C VAL A 6 -3.61 -8.22 16.56
N LYS A 7 -4.16 -7.11 17.05
CA LYS A 7 -5.59 -6.81 16.89
C LYS A 7 -5.81 -6.29 15.48
N TYR A 8 -6.77 -6.88 14.76
CA TYR A 8 -7.13 -6.45 13.41
C TYR A 8 -8.63 -6.35 13.23
N ILE A 9 -9.06 -5.43 12.37
CA ILE A 9 -10.43 -5.29 11.89
C ILE A 9 -10.41 -5.53 10.39
N LEU A 10 -11.26 -6.43 9.93
CA LEU A 10 -11.55 -6.58 8.52
C LEU A 10 -12.59 -5.54 8.11
N ILE A 11 -12.26 -4.68 7.15
CA ILE A 11 -13.21 -3.76 6.55
C ILE A 11 -13.77 -4.42 5.30
N GLY A 12 -15.06 -4.73 5.28
CA GLY A 12 -15.64 -5.45 4.16
C GLY A 12 -17.10 -5.81 4.34
N ASN A 13 -17.65 -6.56 3.39
CA ASN A 13 -19.03 -7.01 3.48
C ASN A 13 -19.13 -8.35 4.21
N LYS A 14 -19.93 -8.39 5.29
CA LYS A 14 -20.12 -9.58 6.13
C LYS A 14 -20.74 -10.75 5.37
N SER A 15 -21.68 -10.47 4.48
CA SER A 15 -22.35 -11.51 3.68
C SER A 15 -21.39 -12.18 2.71
N ASP A 16 -20.50 -11.40 2.07
CA ASP A 16 -19.49 -11.92 1.17
C ASP A 16 -18.45 -12.75 1.94
N LEU A 17 -18.01 -12.30 3.12
CA LEU A 17 -17.14 -13.06 4.00
C LEU A 17 -17.79 -14.38 4.41
N LYS A 18 -19.05 -14.37 4.81
CA LYS A 18 -19.78 -15.58 5.20
C LYS A 18 -19.84 -16.60 4.05
N LYS A 19 -20.18 -16.16 2.83
CA LYS A 19 -20.17 -17.01 1.63
C LYS A 19 -18.78 -17.60 1.37
N TYR A 20 -17.73 -16.80 1.52
CA TYR A 20 -16.35 -17.26 1.34
C TYR A 20 -15.96 -18.33 2.37
N LEU A 21 -16.24 -18.11 3.66
CA LEU A 21 -15.97 -19.07 4.73
C LEU A 21 -16.71 -20.40 4.54
N LEU A 22 -17.97 -20.36 4.10
CA LEU A 22 -18.74 -21.55 3.76
C LEU A 22 -18.09 -22.33 2.60
N ARG A 23 -17.65 -21.63 1.55
CA ARG A 23 -17.00 -22.24 0.38
C ARG A 23 -15.71 -22.99 0.74
N ILE A 24 -14.92 -22.43 1.67
CA ILE A 24 -13.66 -23.07 2.13
C ILE A 24 -13.88 -23.98 3.34
N LYS A 25 -15.12 -24.26 3.72
CA LYS A 25 -15.51 -25.11 4.88
C LYS A 25 -14.82 -24.67 6.18
N SER A 26 -14.63 -23.38 6.36
CA SER A 26 -14.00 -22.81 7.57
C SER A 26 -14.97 -22.80 8.74
N LYS A 27 -14.46 -23.16 9.95
CA LYS A 27 -15.19 -23.10 11.22
C LYS A 27 -15.01 -21.77 11.97
N LEU A 28 -14.31 -20.79 11.36
CA LEU A 28 -14.08 -19.49 11.98
C LEU A 28 -15.39 -18.73 12.17
N LYS A 29 -15.58 -18.19 13.37
CA LYS A 29 -16.72 -17.34 13.69
C LYS A 29 -16.47 -15.91 13.21
N ILE A 30 -17.54 -15.19 12.89
CA ILE A 30 -17.51 -13.78 12.53
C ILE A 30 -18.04 -13.00 13.74
N ASN A 31 -17.26 -12.02 14.19
CA ASN A 31 -17.67 -11.03 15.18
C ASN A 31 -17.85 -9.69 14.45
N GLU A 32 -19.06 -9.17 14.42
CA GLU A 32 -19.33 -7.86 13.83
C GLU A 32 -19.04 -6.77 14.85
N ILE A 33 -18.22 -5.83 14.44
CA ILE A 33 -17.86 -4.64 15.23
C ILE A 33 -18.71 -3.49 14.75
N LEU A 34 -19.43 -2.85 15.66
CA LEU A 34 -20.26 -1.69 15.36
C LEU A 34 -19.44 -0.38 15.41
N ASN A 35 -18.52 -0.29 16.36
CA ASN A 35 -17.61 0.84 16.48
C ASN A 35 -16.15 0.37 16.32
N PRO A 36 -15.49 0.68 15.19
CA PRO A 36 -14.10 0.25 14.96
C PRO A 36 -13.09 0.90 15.90
N LEU A 37 -13.50 1.89 16.71
CA LEU A 37 -12.66 2.54 17.71
C LEU A 37 -12.81 1.89 19.10
N ASP A 38 -13.80 1.04 19.28
CA ASP A 38 -14.05 0.35 20.56
C ASP A 38 -13.34 -1.01 20.59
N PHE A 39 -12.20 -1.07 21.29
CA PHE A 39 -11.44 -2.30 21.49
C PHE A 39 -12.14 -3.34 22.38
N GLY A 40 -13.18 -2.97 23.12
CA GLY A 40 -13.99 -3.88 23.93
C GLY A 40 -14.83 -4.85 23.08
N GLU A 41 -15.18 -4.44 21.85
CA GLU A 41 -15.93 -5.28 20.90
C GLU A 41 -15.10 -6.39 20.27
N PHE A 42 -13.77 -6.39 20.44
CA PHE A 42 -12.89 -7.37 19.81
C PHE A 42 -12.99 -8.77 20.41
N ASN A 43 -13.19 -9.75 19.56
CA ASN A 43 -13.15 -11.17 19.92
C ASN A 43 -11.89 -11.84 19.34
N LYS A 44 -11.01 -12.34 20.21
CA LYS A 44 -9.73 -12.98 19.82
C LYS A 44 -9.91 -14.29 19.05
N GLN A 45 -11.07 -14.95 19.19
CA GLN A 45 -11.35 -16.25 18.56
C GLN A 45 -12.15 -16.15 17.27
N SER A 46 -12.48 -14.94 16.85
CA SER A 46 -13.34 -14.66 15.70
C SER A 46 -12.65 -13.73 14.70
N ILE A 47 -13.17 -13.69 13.48
CA ILE A 47 -12.81 -12.65 12.51
C ILE A 47 -13.62 -11.41 12.88
N ASN A 48 -12.94 -10.37 13.34
CA ASN A 48 -13.58 -9.10 13.65
C ASN A 48 -13.80 -8.34 12.35
N ILE A 49 -15.06 -8.03 12.03
CA ILE A 49 -15.41 -7.32 10.80
C ILE A 49 -16.21 -6.05 11.12
N PHE A 50 -15.78 -4.93 10.55
CA PHE A 50 -16.62 -3.75 10.41
C PHE A 50 -17.36 -3.86 9.09
N ASN A 51 -18.67 -4.10 9.18
CA ASN A 51 -19.48 -4.43 8.02
C ASN A 51 -19.77 -3.21 7.17
N ILE A 52 -19.44 -3.28 5.89
CA ILE A 52 -19.76 -2.28 4.88
C ILE A 52 -20.72 -2.90 3.88
N GLU A 53 -21.94 -2.39 3.82
CA GLU A 53 -22.93 -2.87 2.90
C GLU A 53 -22.56 -2.59 1.43
N ASN A 54 -22.91 -3.53 0.56
CA ASN A 54 -22.71 -3.41 -0.87
C ASN A 54 -23.86 -2.58 -1.49
N ASN A 55 -23.72 -1.25 -1.50
CA ASN A 55 -24.75 -0.32 -1.96
C ASN A 55 -24.77 -0.12 -3.48
N SER A 56 -23.89 -0.80 -4.22
CA SER A 56 -23.81 -0.70 -5.67
C SER A 56 -23.80 -2.08 -6.33
N SER A 57 -24.50 -2.23 -7.45
CA SER A 57 -24.39 -3.39 -8.33
C SER A 57 -22.99 -3.52 -8.97
N LYS A 58 -22.23 -2.44 -9.02
CA LYS A 58 -20.87 -2.37 -9.59
C LYS A 58 -19.85 -2.74 -8.51
N LYS A 59 -19.26 -3.93 -8.58
CA LYS A 59 -18.27 -4.45 -7.62
C LYS A 59 -17.13 -3.47 -7.32
N TYR A 60 -16.60 -2.77 -8.34
CA TYR A 60 -15.51 -1.82 -8.13
C TYR A 60 -15.88 -0.66 -7.21
N LYS A 61 -17.13 -0.17 -7.25
CA LYS A 61 -17.59 0.90 -6.35
C LYS A 61 -17.62 0.45 -4.90
N ASN A 62 -18.10 -0.77 -4.65
CA ASN A 62 -18.12 -1.33 -3.30
C ASN A 62 -16.70 -1.53 -2.75
N LEU A 63 -15.77 -2.03 -3.58
CA LEU A 63 -14.35 -2.17 -3.19
C LEU A 63 -13.69 -0.82 -2.90
N LEU A 64 -13.92 0.20 -3.74
CA LEU A 64 -13.40 1.55 -3.49
C LEU A 64 -13.97 2.15 -2.21
N ASN A 65 -15.26 1.98 -1.95
CA ASN A 65 -15.89 2.44 -0.71
C ASN A 65 -15.24 1.80 0.52
N GLN A 66 -15.04 0.48 0.51
CA GLN A 66 -14.35 -0.23 1.59
C GLN A 66 -12.92 0.28 1.78
N LEU A 67 -12.18 0.52 0.69
CA LEU A 67 -10.82 1.05 0.73
C LEU A 67 -10.79 2.48 1.27
N ILE A 68 -11.72 3.35 0.87
CA ILE A 68 -11.83 4.72 1.36
C ILE A 68 -12.10 4.72 2.87
N ILE A 69 -13.04 3.91 3.35
CA ILE A 69 -13.36 3.79 4.77
C ILE A 69 -12.14 3.31 5.56
N ALA A 70 -11.46 2.25 5.08
CA ALA A 70 -10.26 1.73 5.72
C ALA A 70 -9.13 2.77 5.76
N ASN A 71 -8.92 3.52 4.67
CA ASN A 71 -7.95 4.61 4.61
C ASN A 71 -8.32 5.76 5.55
N THR A 72 -9.59 6.12 5.66
CA THR A 72 -10.05 7.15 6.60
C THR A 72 -9.76 6.74 8.03
N LEU A 73 -10.11 5.52 8.41
CA LEU A 73 -9.81 4.99 9.74
C LEU A 73 -8.31 5.01 10.03
N SER A 74 -7.46 4.57 9.10
CA SER A 74 -6.01 4.61 9.27
C SER A 74 -5.46 6.03 9.42
N ASN A 75 -6.04 7.02 8.73
CA ASN A 75 -5.60 8.42 8.85
C ASN A 75 -6.08 9.13 10.13
N THR A 76 -7.20 8.69 10.70
CA THR A 76 -7.80 9.31 11.89
C THR A 76 -7.48 8.58 13.19
N THR A 77 -6.82 7.44 13.10
CA THR A 77 -6.44 6.61 14.25
C THR A 77 -4.96 6.22 14.17
N ASN A 78 -4.51 5.39 15.10
CA ASN A 78 -3.18 4.76 15.06
C ASN A 78 -3.23 3.36 14.39
N TYR A 79 -4.23 3.08 13.56
CA TYR A 79 -4.30 1.83 12.84
C TYR A 79 -3.44 1.86 11.57
N ASP A 80 -2.70 0.79 11.36
CA ASP A 80 -2.03 0.56 10.09
C ASP A 80 -3.01 -0.03 9.07
N LEU A 81 -2.95 0.46 7.83
CA LEU A 81 -3.74 -0.07 6.73
C LEU A 81 -3.01 -1.23 6.05
N VAL A 82 -3.59 -2.41 6.16
CA VAL A 82 -3.14 -3.60 5.41
C VAL A 82 -4.15 -3.91 4.31
N THR A 83 -3.72 -3.88 3.06
CA THR A 83 -4.58 -4.18 1.92
C THR A 83 -4.39 -5.62 1.44
N MET A 84 -5.51 -6.28 1.13
CA MET A 84 -5.49 -7.57 0.48
C MET A 84 -5.28 -7.42 -1.04
N PRO A 85 -4.80 -8.47 -1.73
CA PRO A 85 -4.68 -8.44 -3.18
C PRO A 85 -6.02 -8.11 -3.86
N ILE A 86 -5.99 -7.18 -4.81
CA ILE A 86 -7.18 -6.76 -5.55
C ILE A 86 -7.02 -7.19 -7.02
N ASN A 87 -8.07 -7.80 -7.56
CA ASN A 87 -8.12 -8.06 -9.00
C ASN A 87 -8.35 -6.75 -9.76
N LYS A 88 -7.30 -6.26 -10.42
CA LYS A 88 -7.31 -5.01 -11.18
C LYS A 88 -8.28 -5.03 -12.37
N ASP A 89 -8.66 -6.18 -12.89
CA ASP A 89 -9.61 -6.30 -14.01
C ASP A 89 -10.99 -5.75 -13.67
N ILE A 90 -11.37 -5.74 -12.40
CA ILE A 90 -12.62 -5.16 -11.92
C ILE A 90 -12.71 -3.66 -12.22
N PHE A 91 -11.56 -2.98 -12.31
CA PHE A 91 -11.47 -1.54 -12.52
C PHE A 91 -11.30 -1.12 -13.98
N LYS A 92 -10.69 -1.98 -14.83
CA LYS A 92 -10.19 -1.65 -16.20
C LYS A 92 -11.17 -0.86 -17.07
N LYS A 93 -12.47 -1.13 -16.97
CA LYS A 93 -13.50 -0.49 -17.81
C LYS A 93 -14.12 0.76 -17.19
N ASN A 94 -13.81 1.08 -15.95
CA ASN A 94 -14.57 2.06 -15.18
C ASN A 94 -13.73 3.21 -14.64
N ILE A 95 -12.49 2.97 -14.28
CA ILE A 95 -11.56 3.96 -13.73
C ILE A 95 -10.13 3.63 -14.13
N LYS A 96 -9.29 4.67 -14.20
CA LYS A 96 -7.85 4.50 -14.38
C LYS A 96 -7.24 4.09 -13.03
N PHE A 97 -7.21 2.79 -12.77
CA PHE A 97 -6.62 2.24 -11.55
C PHE A 97 -5.26 1.61 -11.88
N ILE A 98 -4.18 2.30 -11.58
CA ILE A 98 -2.80 1.85 -11.83
C ILE A 98 -2.38 0.85 -10.75
N GLY A 99 -2.55 1.24 -9.48
CA GLY A 99 -2.24 0.44 -8.31
C GLY A 99 -2.79 1.06 -7.03
N LEU A 100 -2.73 0.30 -5.93
CA LEU A 100 -3.19 0.77 -4.62
C LEU A 100 -2.35 1.93 -4.10
N THR A 101 -1.03 1.88 -4.30
CA THR A 101 -0.10 2.92 -3.85
C THR A 101 -0.43 4.27 -4.48
N GLU A 102 -0.62 4.29 -5.79
CA GLU A 102 -0.97 5.50 -6.55
C GLU A 102 -2.35 6.00 -6.15
N TYR A 103 -3.32 5.10 -6.05
CA TYR A 103 -4.69 5.46 -5.65
C TYR A 103 -4.75 6.06 -4.24
N LEU A 104 -4.05 5.45 -3.27
CA LEU A 104 -3.97 5.99 -1.90
C LEU A 104 -3.25 7.33 -1.86
N GLY A 105 -2.23 7.52 -2.69
CA GLY A 105 -1.57 8.83 -2.85
C GLY A 105 -2.50 9.90 -3.36
N GLU A 106 -3.32 9.57 -4.36
CA GLU A 106 -4.29 10.49 -4.98
C GLU A 106 -5.37 10.93 -3.98
N ILE A 107 -6.05 9.98 -3.32
CA ILE A 107 -7.13 10.30 -2.37
C ILE A 107 -6.62 11.06 -1.14
N ASN A 108 -5.38 10.84 -0.73
CA ASN A 108 -4.76 11.55 0.39
C ASN A 108 -4.02 12.82 -0.03
N LYS A 109 -3.96 13.14 -1.33
CA LYS A 109 -3.21 14.28 -1.90
C LYS A 109 -1.74 14.30 -1.43
N LYS A 110 -1.12 13.11 -1.34
CA LYS A 110 0.26 12.92 -0.87
C LYS A 110 1.07 12.12 -1.88
N LYS A 111 2.35 12.43 -2.00
CA LYS A 111 3.28 11.57 -2.72
C LYS A 111 3.50 10.29 -1.91
N THR A 112 3.41 9.16 -2.57
CA THR A 112 3.65 7.84 -1.99
C THR A 112 5.01 7.32 -2.41
N LEU A 113 5.64 6.55 -1.54
CA LEU A 113 6.85 5.78 -1.84
C LEU A 113 6.53 4.31 -1.65
N MET A 114 7.00 3.49 -2.57
CA MET A 114 6.94 2.04 -2.42
C MET A 114 8.20 1.58 -1.70
N LEU A 115 8.05 1.00 -0.50
CA LEU A 115 9.15 0.39 0.23
C LEU A 115 8.96 -1.12 0.21
N MET A 116 9.89 -1.84 -0.40
CA MET A 116 10.00 -3.29 -0.29
C MET A 116 10.97 -3.59 0.84
N HIS A 117 10.43 -3.93 2.01
CA HIS A 117 11.20 -4.16 3.23
C HIS A 117 11.55 -5.63 3.40
N GLY A 118 12.81 -5.92 3.67
CA GLY A 118 13.32 -7.23 3.98
C GLY A 118 14.22 -7.21 5.21
N GLU A 119 14.58 -8.38 5.73
CA GLU A 119 15.40 -8.52 6.96
C GLU A 119 16.79 -7.89 6.83
N LYS A 120 17.42 -8.00 5.66
CA LYS A 120 18.80 -7.55 5.46
C LYS A 120 18.89 -6.16 4.82
N PHE A 121 17.97 -5.84 3.93
CA PHE A 121 17.94 -4.56 3.23
C PHE A 121 16.53 -4.25 2.75
N SER A 122 16.32 -2.98 2.42
CA SER A 122 15.06 -2.51 1.83
C SER A 122 15.34 -1.84 0.50
N ILE A 123 14.39 -1.93 -0.42
CA ILE A 123 14.48 -1.32 -1.75
C ILE A 123 13.35 -0.31 -1.91
N ILE A 124 13.68 0.88 -2.38
CA ILE A 124 12.72 1.90 -2.79
C ILE A 124 12.94 2.19 -4.27
N PRO A 125 12.07 1.72 -5.17
CA PRO A 125 12.18 2.04 -6.58
C PRO A 125 11.90 3.53 -6.81
N PHE A 126 12.76 4.19 -7.58
CA PHE A 126 12.58 5.59 -7.95
C PHE A 126 11.37 5.78 -8.86
N THR A 127 11.13 4.83 -9.76
CA THR A 127 9.99 4.82 -10.67
C THR A 127 9.16 3.55 -10.49
N THR A 128 7.83 3.68 -10.57
CA THR A 128 6.87 2.56 -10.50
C THR A 128 5.90 2.63 -11.68
N HIS A 129 5.54 1.45 -12.22
CA HIS A 129 4.47 1.31 -13.24
C HIS A 129 4.63 2.17 -14.50
N ILE A 130 5.87 2.50 -14.90
CA ILE A 130 6.15 3.21 -16.16
C ILE A 130 6.84 2.28 -17.16
N ASN A 131 6.68 2.58 -18.44
CA ASN A 131 7.39 1.87 -19.48
C ASN A 131 8.90 2.20 -19.37
N PRO A 132 9.81 1.20 -19.41
CA PRO A 132 11.25 1.41 -19.29
C PRO A 132 11.83 2.47 -20.22
N LYS A 133 11.31 2.61 -21.43
CA LYS A 133 11.74 3.65 -22.39
C LYS A 133 11.58 5.08 -21.91
N TYR A 134 10.79 5.31 -20.85
CA TYR A 134 10.56 6.65 -20.28
C TYR A 134 11.32 6.87 -18.98
N ILE A 135 12.10 5.90 -18.48
CA ILE A 135 12.80 6.04 -17.21
C ILE A 135 13.80 7.20 -17.26
N SER A 136 14.66 7.24 -18.30
CA SER A 136 15.66 8.32 -18.45
C SER A 136 15.06 9.73 -18.45
N LYS A 137 13.88 9.87 -19.06
CA LYS A 137 13.16 11.16 -19.09
C LYS A 137 12.65 11.60 -17.70
N ASN A 138 12.48 10.67 -16.78
CA ASN A 138 12.04 10.93 -15.41
C ASN A 138 13.21 11.12 -14.43
N LEU A 139 14.42 10.78 -14.84
CA LEU A 139 15.65 11.04 -14.08
C LEU A 139 16.03 12.51 -14.21
N LYS A 140 15.39 13.36 -13.40
CA LYS A 140 15.69 14.79 -13.32
C LYS A 140 16.13 15.11 -11.90
N ASN A 141 17.10 16.03 -11.75
CA ASN A 141 17.63 16.43 -10.44
C ASN A 141 16.54 16.84 -9.44
N ASP A 142 15.53 17.62 -9.88
CA ASP A 142 14.43 18.04 -8.99
C ASP A 142 13.58 16.85 -8.53
N SER A 143 13.37 15.89 -9.41
CA SER A 143 12.60 14.67 -9.09
C SER A 143 13.39 13.80 -8.11
N LEU A 144 14.69 13.65 -8.30
CA LEU A 144 15.56 12.89 -7.40
C LEU A 144 15.71 13.59 -6.05
N ASN A 145 15.94 14.89 -6.01
CA ASN A 145 16.00 15.66 -4.77
C ASN A 145 14.70 15.57 -3.97
N SER A 146 13.56 15.67 -4.64
CA SER A 146 12.25 15.48 -4.00
C SER A 146 12.07 14.05 -3.45
N PHE A 147 12.54 13.06 -4.18
CA PHE A 147 12.50 11.65 -3.77
C PHE A 147 13.37 11.40 -2.54
N ILE A 148 14.63 11.89 -2.55
CA ILE A 148 15.55 11.78 -1.40
C ILE A 148 14.97 12.47 -0.16
N LYS A 149 14.47 13.71 -0.30
CA LYS A 149 13.82 14.43 0.81
C LYS A 149 12.67 13.65 1.42
N ASN A 150 11.85 12.99 0.60
CA ASN A 150 10.75 12.17 1.09
C ASN A 150 11.25 10.91 1.83
N ILE A 151 12.30 10.25 1.33
CA ILE A 151 12.92 9.10 2.01
C ILE A 151 13.49 9.54 3.36
N LEU A 152 14.26 10.60 3.40
CA LEU A 152 14.87 11.11 4.64
C LEU A 152 13.79 11.48 5.66
N LYS A 153 12.68 12.09 5.23
CA LYS A 153 11.57 12.41 6.11
C LYS A 153 10.97 11.15 6.75
N ILE A 154 10.80 10.07 5.98
CA ILE A 154 10.25 8.80 6.48
C ILE A 154 11.24 8.13 7.45
N ILE A 155 12.54 8.17 7.17
CA ILE A 155 13.58 7.57 8.02
C ILE A 155 13.68 8.33 9.36
N ILE A 156 13.59 9.66 9.33
CA ILE A 156 13.65 10.51 10.53
C ILE A 156 12.35 10.37 11.36
N ASP A 157 11.23 10.09 10.70
CA ASP A 157 9.96 9.87 11.38
C ASP A 157 9.96 8.51 12.10
N ARG A 158 10.25 8.54 13.40
CA ARG A 158 10.31 7.34 14.27
C ARG A 158 9.01 6.54 14.31
N LYS A 159 7.91 7.08 13.80
CA LYS A 159 6.61 6.40 13.70
C LYS A 159 6.71 5.04 12.97
N TYR A 160 7.61 4.95 11.99
CA TYR A 160 7.73 3.73 11.17
C TYR A 160 8.74 2.71 11.69
N ASN A 161 9.49 3.01 12.77
CA ASN A 161 10.54 2.14 13.30
C ASN A 161 11.52 1.63 12.22
N LEU A 162 11.79 2.44 11.22
CA LEU A 162 12.71 2.10 10.13
C LEU A 162 14.10 2.66 10.48
N TYR A 163 15.04 1.76 10.69
CA TYR A 163 16.43 2.12 10.99
C TYR A 163 17.30 1.72 9.81
N PHE A 164 17.88 2.72 9.14
CA PHE A 164 18.83 2.50 8.06
C PHE A 164 20.12 3.25 8.36
N ASN A 165 21.23 2.53 8.38
CA ASN A 165 22.54 3.10 8.60
C ASN A 165 23.13 3.70 7.32
N HIS A 166 22.72 3.18 6.15
CA HIS A 166 23.24 3.58 4.85
C HIS A 166 22.12 3.62 3.81
N ILE A 167 22.19 4.60 2.91
CA ILE A 167 21.39 4.65 1.69
C ILE A 167 22.37 4.54 0.52
N LYS A 168 22.13 3.55 -0.34
CA LYS A 168 22.92 3.37 -1.57
C LYS A 168 22.03 3.62 -2.77
N PHE A 169 22.52 4.40 -3.71
CA PHE A 169 21.86 4.60 -5.01
C PHE A 169 22.49 3.65 -6.02
N LEU A 170 21.65 2.91 -6.72
CA LEU A 170 22.10 2.09 -7.83
C LEU A 170 22.09 2.93 -9.09
N CYS A 171 23.12 2.75 -9.91
CA CYS A 171 23.24 3.42 -11.19
C CYS A 171 22.11 3.04 -12.15
N TYR A 172 21.74 3.95 -13.02
CA TYR A 172 20.79 3.71 -14.10
C TYR A 172 21.43 2.89 -15.24
N ASN A 173 22.66 3.29 -15.65
CA ASN A 173 23.40 2.56 -16.67
C ASN A 173 24.32 1.50 -16.06
N PRO A 174 24.65 0.42 -16.81
CA PRO A 174 25.72 -0.50 -16.42
C PRO A 174 27.02 0.27 -16.15
N HIS A 175 27.73 -0.14 -15.10
CA HIS A 175 28.99 0.50 -14.67
C HIS A 175 28.90 2.03 -14.49
N CYS A 176 27.70 2.54 -14.12
CA CYS A 176 27.43 4.00 -13.99
C CYS A 176 27.77 4.79 -15.28
N GLY A 177 27.48 4.20 -16.45
CA GLY A 177 27.70 4.82 -17.74
C GLY A 177 29.15 4.75 -18.24
N GLU A 178 30.08 4.12 -17.50
CA GLU A 178 31.46 3.86 -17.89
C GLU A 178 32.17 5.11 -18.52
N ASN A 179 32.24 6.18 -17.75
CA ASN A 179 32.73 7.49 -18.19
C ASN A 179 31.97 8.07 -19.41
N ASN A 180 30.64 7.87 -19.42
CA ASN A 180 29.69 8.27 -20.48
C ASN A 180 29.83 7.49 -21.81
N THR A 181 30.55 6.38 -21.82
CA THR A 181 30.70 5.53 -23.01
C THR A 181 29.40 4.76 -23.29
N ILE A 182 28.72 4.28 -22.23
CA ILE A 182 27.47 3.50 -22.34
C ILE A 182 26.23 4.41 -22.24
N GLY A 183 26.34 5.50 -21.48
CA GLY A 183 25.26 6.48 -21.26
C GLY A 183 25.73 7.58 -20.31
N ASN A 184 25.07 8.73 -20.35
CA ASN A 184 25.47 9.90 -19.56
C ASN A 184 24.39 10.34 -18.54
N GLU A 185 23.39 9.49 -18.31
CA GLU A 185 22.31 9.81 -17.38
C GLU A 185 22.80 9.87 -15.95
N ASP A 186 23.67 8.94 -15.56
CA ASP A 186 24.22 8.88 -14.19
C ASP A 186 25.11 10.08 -13.84
N SER A 187 25.80 10.67 -14.84
CA SER A 187 26.64 11.85 -14.63
C SER A 187 25.84 13.17 -14.57
N LYS A 188 24.55 13.14 -14.95
CA LYS A 188 23.64 14.30 -14.95
C LYS A 188 22.77 14.38 -13.69
N ILE A 189 22.88 13.40 -12.83
CA ILE A 189 22.10 13.24 -11.60
C ILE A 189 23.01 13.53 -10.39
#